data_ee031740177890948aab1204fe63c110
#
_entry.id   ee031740177890948aab1204fe63c110
#
_cell.length_a   1.000
_cell.length_b   1.000
_cell.length_c   1.000
_cell.angle_alpha   90.00
_cell.angle_beta   90.00
_cell.angle_gamma   90.00
#
_symmetry.space_group_name_H-M   'P 1'
#
loop_
_entity.id
_entity.type
_entity.pdbx_description
1 polymer ?
#
loop_
_entity_poly.entity_id
_entity_poly.type
_entity_poly.pdbx_seq_one_letter_code
_entity_poly.pdbx_strand_id
1 'polypeptide(L)'
;SNPEEGENAVLNAIKAIEAIEELKVNENEILGRGIMVLTDIISSPYPGMSIVPEKCFVTYDRRTLVGETEESVIDPINRILKEKKIKAEAKIAIGKTTSYTGLTLSSPRFFPSWLYSIDSPIVRKAKQGLESANLFEGYSHYSFCTNGSHYAGERKIPTIGYGPGEEKFAHIVDEYIEEEDLYQAKHGLKSIISSLLS
;
A
#
# COMPACT_ATOMS: atom_id res chain seq x y z
N SER A 1 36.31 9.85 -15.46
CA SER A 1 35.65 8.57 -15.77
C SER A 1 35.62 8.39 -17.27
N ASN A 2 36.10 7.26 -17.75
CA ASN A 2 35.94 6.87 -19.13
C ASN A 2 34.59 6.13 -19.28
N PRO A 3 33.59 6.71 -19.96
CA PRO A 3 32.27 6.11 -20.04
C PRO A 3 32.25 4.79 -20.83
N GLU A 4 33.25 4.55 -21.66
CA GLU A 4 33.36 3.33 -22.47
C GLU A 4 33.86 2.11 -21.65
N GLU A 5 34.48 2.34 -20.51
CA GLU A 5 35.04 1.30 -19.63
C GLU A 5 34.10 0.93 -18.48
N GLY A 6 32.98 1.62 -18.35
CA GLY A 6 32.04 1.45 -17.24
C GLY A 6 30.60 1.26 -17.68
N GLU A 7 29.81 0.53 -16.88
CA GLU A 7 28.40 0.36 -17.05
C GLU A 7 27.65 1.36 -16.15
N ASN A 8 26.91 2.29 -16.75
CA ASN A 8 26.20 3.33 -16.01
C ASN A 8 24.88 2.79 -15.43
N ALA A 9 24.83 2.61 -14.10
CA ALA A 9 23.66 2.07 -13.43
C ALA A 9 22.41 2.96 -13.54
N VAL A 10 22.57 4.28 -13.69
CA VAL A 10 21.42 5.19 -13.90
C VAL A 10 20.80 4.96 -15.26
N LEU A 11 21.61 4.82 -16.32
CA LEU A 11 21.08 4.51 -17.65
C LEU A 11 20.41 3.12 -17.70
N ASN A 12 20.93 2.18 -16.92
CA ASN A 12 20.30 0.87 -16.79
C ASN A 12 18.98 0.93 -16.00
N ALA A 13 18.93 1.77 -14.97
CA ALA A 13 17.69 2.00 -14.21
C ALA A 13 16.59 2.65 -15.07
N ILE A 14 16.93 3.58 -15.97
CA ILE A 14 15.96 4.16 -16.92
C ILE A 14 15.32 3.05 -17.77
N LYS A 15 16.13 2.14 -18.33
CA LYS A 15 15.60 0.99 -19.10
C LYS A 15 14.73 0.07 -18.24
N ALA A 16 15.08 -0.11 -16.98
CA ALA A 16 14.26 -0.89 -16.06
C ALA A 16 12.91 -0.23 -15.78
N ILE A 17 12.90 1.09 -15.57
CA ILE A 17 11.66 1.87 -15.39
C ILE A 17 10.77 1.74 -16.63
N GLU A 18 11.30 1.97 -17.82
CA GLU A 18 10.55 1.84 -19.08
C GLU A 18 9.94 0.43 -19.22
N ALA A 19 10.69 -0.61 -18.88
CA ALA A 19 10.20 -1.98 -18.93
C ALA A 19 9.09 -2.26 -17.89
N ILE A 20 9.22 -1.71 -16.69
CA ILE A 20 8.24 -1.87 -15.62
C ILE A 20 6.93 -1.14 -15.95
N GLU A 21 7.00 0.04 -16.56
CA GLU A 21 5.82 0.81 -16.97
C GLU A 21 4.98 0.12 -18.07
N GLU A 22 5.55 -0.87 -18.79
CA GLU A 22 4.78 -1.71 -19.74
C GLU A 22 3.88 -2.73 -19.04
N LEU A 23 4.15 -3.03 -17.76
CA LEU A 23 3.38 -4.03 -17.01
C LEU A 23 1.98 -3.52 -16.71
N LYS A 24 1.01 -4.37 -16.95
CA LYS A 24 -0.38 -4.10 -16.56
C LYS A 24 -0.57 -4.50 -15.10
N VAL A 25 -1.15 -3.59 -14.33
CA VAL A 25 -1.62 -3.90 -12.99
C VAL A 25 -2.98 -4.59 -13.05
N ASN A 26 -3.24 -5.48 -12.08
CA ASN A 26 -4.52 -6.17 -11.96
C ASN A 26 -5.65 -5.19 -11.62
N GLU A 27 -6.88 -5.62 -11.82
CA GLU A 27 -8.09 -4.88 -11.49
C GLU A 27 -9.03 -5.79 -10.67
N ASN A 28 -9.75 -5.20 -9.74
CA ASN A 28 -10.76 -5.85 -8.92
C ASN A 28 -12.07 -5.08 -9.03
N GLU A 29 -13.19 -5.78 -9.12
CA GLU A 29 -14.52 -5.15 -9.33
C GLU A 29 -14.91 -4.17 -8.23
N ILE A 30 -14.45 -4.40 -6.99
CA ILE A 30 -14.80 -3.55 -5.83
C ILE A 30 -13.66 -2.56 -5.53
N LEU A 31 -12.41 -3.03 -5.46
CA LEU A 31 -11.26 -2.21 -5.09
C LEU A 31 -10.69 -1.40 -6.26
N GLY A 32 -11.23 -1.59 -7.47
CA GLY A 32 -10.75 -0.90 -8.66
C GLY A 32 -9.40 -1.42 -9.17
N ARG A 33 -8.70 -0.58 -9.89
CA ARG A 33 -7.40 -0.90 -10.49
C ARG A 33 -6.29 -0.81 -9.45
N GLY A 34 -5.40 -1.80 -9.41
CA GLY A 34 -4.17 -1.73 -8.63
C GLY A 34 -3.31 -0.53 -9.05
N ILE A 35 -2.59 0.04 -8.11
CA ILE A 35 -1.75 1.22 -8.35
C ILE A 35 -0.29 0.81 -8.20
N MET A 36 0.55 1.22 -9.14
CA MET A 36 2.00 1.10 -9.07
C MET A 36 2.60 2.41 -9.59
N VAL A 37 3.33 3.12 -8.72
CA VAL A 37 3.85 4.45 -9.00
C VAL A 37 5.33 4.51 -8.64
N LEU A 38 6.15 5.01 -9.58
CA LEU A 38 7.54 5.35 -9.32
C LEU A 38 7.60 6.53 -8.35
N THR A 39 8.22 6.34 -7.19
CA THR A 39 8.28 7.35 -6.13
C THR A 39 9.67 7.88 -5.84
N ASP A 40 10.70 7.12 -6.19
CA ASP A 40 12.09 7.57 -5.94
C ASP A 40 13.08 6.90 -6.89
N ILE A 41 14.15 7.62 -7.20
CA ILE A 41 15.32 7.14 -7.92
C ILE A 41 16.57 7.77 -7.33
N ILE A 42 17.53 6.94 -6.89
CA ILE A 42 18.77 7.41 -6.28
C ILE A 42 19.97 6.60 -6.77
N SER A 43 21.02 7.31 -7.22
CA SER A 43 22.28 6.69 -7.59
C SER A 43 23.18 6.45 -6.37
N SER A 44 24.13 5.54 -6.49
CA SER A 44 25.18 5.35 -5.48
C SER A 44 26.54 5.27 -6.17
N PRO A 45 27.52 6.09 -5.73
CA PRO A 45 27.40 7.14 -4.69
C PRO A 45 26.50 8.29 -5.11
N TYR A 46 25.94 9.00 -4.11
CA TYR A 46 25.17 10.23 -4.31
C TYR A 46 25.74 11.37 -3.44
N PRO A 47 25.97 12.57 -3.98
CA PRO A 47 25.94 12.91 -5.42
C PRO A 47 27.09 12.25 -6.18
N GLY A 48 26.80 11.76 -7.40
CA GLY A 48 27.77 11.03 -8.23
C GLY A 48 28.66 11.94 -9.07
N MET A 49 29.38 12.89 -8.50
CA MET A 49 30.07 13.99 -9.20
C MET A 49 30.87 13.55 -10.45
N SER A 50 32.05 13.04 -10.34
CA SER A 50 32.90 12.68 -11.51
C SER A 50 33.02 11.16 -11.71
N ILE A 51 32.07 10.38 -11.22
CA ILE A 51 32.14 8.91 -11.21
C ILE A 51 30.91 8.37 -11.94
N VAL A 52 31.11 7.39 -12.84
CA VAL A 52 29.99 6.61 -13.39
C VAL A 52 29.34 5.83 -12.24
N PRO A 53 28.05 5.98 -11.98
CA PRO A 53 27.39 5.34 -10.83
C PRO A 53 27.38 3.82 -10.98
N GLU A 54 27.83 3.13 -9.94
CA GLU A 54 27.90 1.67 -9.87
C GLU A 54 26.51 1.06 -9.58
N LYS A 55 25.69 1.78 -8.82
CA LYS A 55 24.36 1.33 -8.42
C LYS A 55 23.34 2.45 -8.63
N CYS A 56 22.10 2.03 -8.89
CA CYS A 56 20.95 2.91 -8.90
C CYS A 56 19.78 2.17 -8.26
N PHE A 57 19.13 2.79 -7.28
CA PHE A 57 17.96 2.26 -6.62
C PHE A 57 16.73 2.99 -7.13
N VAL A 58 15.69 2.23 -7.40
CA VAL A 58 14.40 2.72 -7.89
C VAL A 58 13.34 2.20 -6.95
N THR A 59 12.45 3.08 -6.48
CA THR A 59 11.39 2.72 -5.54
C THR A 59 10.04 2.91 -6.19
N TYR A 60 9.20 1.88 -6.10
CA TYR A 60 7.81 1.92 -6.50
C TYR A 60 6.91 1.78 -5.27
N ASP A 61 5.91 2.65 -5.15
CA ASP A 61 4.76 2.42 -4.27
C ASP A 61 3.73 1.58 -5.03
N ARG A 62 3.31 0.46 -4.42
CA ARG A 62 2.30 -0.42 -4.99
C ARG A 62 1.17 -0.64 -4.02
N ARG A 63 -0.05 -0.32 -4.48
CA ARG A 63 -1.29 -0.65 -3.80
C ARG A 63 -1.75 -2.02 -4.30
N THR A 64 -1.71 -2.99 -3.39
CA THR A 64 -2.04 -4.39 -3.71
C THR A 64 -3.54 -4.61 -3.77
N LEU A 65 -3.95 -5.62 -4.54
CA LEU A 65 -5.32 -6.11 -4.60
C LEU A 65 -5.46 -7.42 -3.83
N VAL A 66 -6.69 -7.79 -3.53
CA VAL A 66 -6.99 -9.03 -2.81
C VAL A 66 -6.47 -10.24 -3.60
N GLY A 67 -5.72 -11.12 -2.90
CA GLY A 67 -5.11 -12.30 -3.49
C GLY A 67 -3.71 -12.09 -4.06
N GLU A 68 -3.22 -10.85 -4.14
CA GLU A 68 -1.81 -10.61 -4.48
C GLU A 68 -0.89 -11.02 -3.33
N THR A 69 0.22 -11.66 -3.68
CA THR A 69 1.32 -12.06 -2.78
C THR A 69 2.61 -11.35 -3.17
N GLU A 70 3.64 -11.44 -2.33
CA GLU A 70 4.96 -10.88 -2.66
C GLU A 70 5.46 -11.42 -4.01
N GLU A 71 5.33 -12.74 -4.24
CA GLU A 71 5.75 -13.40 -5.47
C GLU A 71 4.93 -12.91 -6.66
N SER A 72 3.61 -12.82 -6.53
CA SER A 72 2.74 -12.38 -7.64
C SER A 72 3.02 -10.94 -8.07
N VAL A 73 3.56 -10.13 -7.18
CA VAL A 73 3.96 -8.73 -7.46
C VAL A 73 5.36 -8.66 -8.04
N ILE A 74 6.31 -9.42 -7.51
CA ILE A 74 7.74 -9.33 -7.86
C ILE A 74 8.09 -10.13 -9.10
N ASP A 75 7.52 -11.33 -9.29
CA ASP A 75 7.87 -12.22 -10.40
C ASP A 75 7.63 -11.61 -11.79
N PRO A 76 6.51 -10.92 -12.07
CA PRO A 76 6.32 -10.27 -13.36
C PRO A 76 7.39 -9.22 -13.67
N ILE A 77 7.81 -8.46 -12.65
CA ILE A 77 8.86 -7.44 -12.79
C ILE A 77 10.18 -8.11 -13.12
N ASN A 78 10.61 -9.08 -12.34
CA ASN A 78 11.87 -9.79 -12.59
C ASN A 78 11.87 -10.53 -13.93
N ARG A 79 10.71 -11.03 -14.37
CA ARG A 79 10.55 -11.66 -15.66
C ARG A 79 10.78 -10.70 -16.82
N ILE A 80 10.15 -9.53 -16.83
CA ILE A 80 10.33 -8.54 -17.91
C ILE A 80 11.76 -7.99 -17.93
N LEU A 81 12.37 -7.76 -16.76
CA LEU A 81 13.76 -7.34 -16.66
C LEU A 81 14.71 -8.38 -17.32
N LYS A 82 14.47 -9.66 -17.05
CA LYS A 82 15.24 -10.78 -17.63
C LYS A 82 15.02 -10.90 -19.13
N GLU A 83 13.76 -10.83 -19.61
CA GLU A 83 13.41 -10.90 -21.03
C GLU A 83 14.08 -9.81 -21.84
N LYS A 84 14.10 -8.58 -21.29
CA LYS A 84 14.76 -7.41 -21.91
C LYS A 84 16.28 -7.37 -21.65
N LYS A 85 16.85 -8.36 -20.96
CA LYS A 85 18.27 -8.45 -20.61
C LYS A 85 18.79 -7.24 -19.84
N ILE A 86 17.95 -6.68 -18.97
CA ILE A 86 18.30 -5.55 -18.12
C ILE A 86 18.93 -6.08 -16.83
N LYS A 87 20.11 -5.55 -16.47
CA LYS A 87 20.80 -5.93 -15.23
C LYS A 87 20.19 -5.21 -14.03
N ALA A 88 19.06 -5.66 -13.59
CA ALA A 88 18.33 -5.18 -12.42
C ALA A 88 17.57 -6.31 -11.74
N GLU A 89 17.25 -6.14 -10.49
CA GLU A 89 16.48 -7.06 -9.67
C GLU A 89 15.44 -6.28 -8.88
N ALA A 90 14.21 -6.74 -8.88
CA ALA A 90 13.15 -6.23 -8.02
C ALA A 90 12.97 -7.12 -6.78
N LYS A 91 12.71 -6.50 -5.65
CA LYS A 91 12.42 -7.17 -4.37
C LYS A 91 11.55 -6.30 -3.49
N ILE A 92 10.88 -6.92 -2.54
CA ILE A 92 10.14 -6.18 -1.51
C ILE A 92 11.13 -5.43 -0.63
N ALA A 93 10.89 -4.14 -0.44
CA ALA A 93 11.72 -3.32 0.44
C ALA A 93 11.60 -3.78 1.90
N ILE A 94 12.70 -3.69 2.64
CA ILE A 94 12.71 -3.98 4.08
C ILE A 94 12.63 -2.66 4.84
N GLY A 95 11.54 -2.49 5.58
CA GLY A 95 11.40 -1.38 6.52
C GLY A 95 12.21 -1.64 7.78
N LYS A 96 12.89 -0.60 8.27
CA LYS A 96 13.56 -0.62 9.58
C LYS A 96 13.12 0.60 10.37
N THR A 97 12.71 0.38 11.61
CA THR A 97 12.30 1.44 12.52
C THR A 97 12.90 1.17 13.89
N THR A 98 13.55 2.17 14.45
CA THR A 98 14.07 2.08 15.83
C THR A 98 13.14 2.82 16.76
N SER A 99 12.63 2.13 17.77
CA SER A 99 11.78 2.72 18.80
C SER A 99 12.59 3.66 19.70
N TYR A 100 11.89 4.48 20.50
CA TYR A 100 12.53 5.36 21.49
C TYR A 100 13.33 4.58 22.57
N THR A 101 13.04 3.29 22.76
CA THR A 101 13.78 2.40 23.69
C THR A 101 15.05 1.82 23.07
N GLY A 102 15.36 2.12 21.80
CA GLY A 102 16.49 1.56 21.06
C GLY A 102 16.23 0.22 20.38
N LEU A 103 15.04 -0.38 20.55
CA LEU A 103 14.67 -1.61 19.84
C LEU A 103 14.50 -1.32 18.36
N THR A 104 15.25 -2.02 17.51
CA THR A 104 15.11 -1.95 16.05
C THR A 104 14.23 -3.09 15.56
N LEU A 105 13.13 -2.73 14.92
CA LEU A 105 12.23 -3.64 14.22
C LEU A 105 12.56 -3.62 12.73
N SER A 106 12.49 -4.76 12.08
CA SER A 106 12.71 -4.92 10.65
C SER A 106 11.68 -5.87 10.07
N SER A 107 11.00 -5.45 9.00
CA SER A 107 9.99 -6.28 8.33
C SER A 107 9.91 -5.94 6.83
N PRO A 108 9.47 -6.89 5.97
CA PRO A 108 9.09 -6.58 4.61
C PRO A 108 8.02 -5.47 4.57
N ARG A 109 8.15 -4.56 3.61
CA ARG A 109 7.12 -3.55 3.32
C ARG A 109 6.11 -4.11 2.32
N PHE A 110 5.47 -5.20 2.69
CA PHE A 110 4.37 -5.79 1.97
C PHE A 110 3.13 -5.80 2.86
N PHE A 111 2.05 -5.18 2.38
CA PHE A 111 0.82 -4.99 3.12
C PHE A 111 -0.33 -5.61 2.33
N PRO A 112 -0.75 -6.85 2.66
CA PRO A 112 -1.80 -7.55 1.93
C PRO A 112 -3.11 -6.76 1.96
N SER A 113 -3.76 -6.64 0.81
CA SER A 113 -5.12 -6.13 0.74
C SER A 113 -6.11 -7.15 1.30
N TRP A 114 -7.25 -6.67 1.77
CA TRP A 114 -8.30 -7.50 2.36
C TRP A 114 -9.68 -6.97 2.00
N LEU A 115 -10.63 -7.88 1.90
CA LEU A 115 -12.02 -7.58 1.54
C LEU A 115 -12.93 -8.64 2.15
N TYR A 116 -14.07 -8.21 2.67
CA TYR A 116 -15.14 -9.09 3.11
C TYR A 116 -16.37 -8.92 2.23
N SER A 117 -17.10 -10.03 2.01
CA SER A 117 -18.44 -9.97 1.44
C SER A 117 -19.35 -9.14 2.37
N ILE A 118 -20.30 -8.41 1.77
CA ILE A 118 -21.34 -7.70 2.50
C ILE A 118 -22.20 -8.63 3.37
N ASP A 119 -22.24 -9.94 3.02
CA ASP A 119 -22.96 -10.97 3.74
C ASP A 119 -22.14 -11.60 4.88
N SER A 120 -20.89 -11.24 5.04
CA SER A 120 -20.06 -11.77 6.13
C SER A 120 -20.63 -11.36 7.51
N PRO A 121 -20.52 -12.21 8.53
CA PRO A 121 -21.10 -11.93 9.85
C PRO A 121 -20.67 -10.60 10.45
N ILE A 122 -19.39 -10.24 10.34
CA ILE A 122 -18.87 -8.99 10.89
C ILE A 122 -19.46 -7.76 10.18
N VAL A 123 -19.59 -7.80 8.85
CA VAL A 123 -20.13 -6.71 8.05
C VAL A 123 -21.63 -6.54 8.34
N ARG A 124 -22.39 -7.65 8.39
CA ARG A 124 -23.84 -7.60 8.72
C ARG A 124 -24.08 -7.03 10.12
N LYS A 125 -23.32 -7.48 11.12
CA LYS A 125 -23.47 -6.96 12.49
C LYS A 125 -23.09 -5.49 12.59
N ALA A 126 -22.02 -5.08 11.93
CA ALA A 126 -21.63 -3.67 11.89
C ALA A 126 -22.71 -2.80 11.23
N LYS A 127 -23.24 -3.24 10.08
CA LYS A 127 -24.37 -2.59 9.41
C LYS A 127 -25.58 -2.47 10.35
N GLN A 128 -26.00 -3.56 10.99
CA GLN A 128 -27.11 -3.56 11.93
C GLN A 128 -26.91 -2.55 13.07
N GLY A 129 -25.68 -2.46 13.60
CA GLY A 129 -25.36 -1.46 14.61
C GLY A 129 -25.54 -0.03 14.10
N LEU A 130 -25.02 0.28 12.91
CA LEU A 130 -25.15 1.61 12.29
C LEU A 130 -26.60 1.94 11.91
N GLU A 131 -27.35 0.99 11.37
CA GLU A 131 -28.79 1.17 11.07
C GLU A 131 -29.59 1.50 12.32
N SER A 132 -29.31 0.84 13.46
CA SER A 132 -29.98 1.13 14.74
C SER A 132 -29.72 2.55 15.25
N ALA A 133 -28.62 3.16 14.84
CA ALA A 133 -28.24 4.53 15.16
C ALA A 133 -28.61 5.55 14.06
N ASN A 134 -29.22 5.13 12.96
CA ASN A 134 -29.47 5.92 11.75
C ASN A 134 -28.19 6.53 11.13
N LEU A 135 -27.08 5.78 11.18
CA LEU A 135 -25.76 6.22 10.70
C LEU A 135 -25.21 5.33 9.56
N PHE A 136 -26.00 4.43 9.00
CA PHE A 136 -25.58 3.61 7.88
C PHE A 136 -25.82 4.33 6.56
N GLU A 137 -24.74 4.71 5.87
CA GLU A 137 -24.78 5.40 4.58
C GLU A 137 -24.40 4.52 3.39
N GLY A 138 -23.93 3.29 3.66
CA GLY A 138 -23.55 2.36 2.61
C GLY A 138 -22.23 1.62 2.90
N TYR A 139 -21.72 0.95 1.88
CA TYR A 139 -20.45 0.25 1.91
C TYR A 139 -19.43 1.01 1.08
N SER A 140 -18.19 1.04 1.58
CA SER A 140 -17.07 1.64 0.90
C SER A 140 -15.79 0.83 1.14
N HIS A 141 -14.69 1.28 0.60
CA HIS A 141 -13.36 0.74 0.85
C HIS A 141 -12.36 1.88 0.97
N TYR A 142 -11.26 1.63 1.65
CA TYR A 142 -10.13 2.55 1.68
C TYR A 142 -9.17 2.28 0.53
N SER A 143 -8.71 3.31 -0.16
CA SER A 143 -7.66 3.24 -1.17
C SER A 143 -6.25 3.33 -0.59
N PHE A 144 -6.12 3.55 0.73
CA PHE A 144 -4.85 3.63 1.44
C PHE A 144 -4.63 2.46 2.40
N CYS A 145 -3.36 2.26 2.79
CA CYS A 145 -2.99 1.20 3.72
C CYS A 145 -3.39 1.56 5.16
N THR A 146 -3.93 0.59 5.89
CA THR A 146 -4.26 0.68 7.32
C THR A 146 -3.68 -0.51 8.07
N ASN A 147 -3.73 -0.48 9.41
CA ASN A 147 -3.40 -1.64 10.25
C ASN A 147 -4.31 -2.86 9.98
N GLY A 148 -5.44 -2.68 9.30
CA GLY A 148 -6.31 -3.75 8.82
C GLY A 148 -5.59 -4.73 7.90
N SER A 149 -4.57 -4.29 7.16
CA SER A 149 -3.70 -5.15 6.38
C SER A 149 -3.04 -6.24 7.23
N HIS A 150 -2.54 -5.88 8.41
CA HIS A 150 -1.97 -6.85 9.34
C HIS A 150 -3.06 -7.74 9.98
N TYR A 151 -4.12 -7.14 10.52
CA TYR A 151 -5.15 -7.90 11.23
C TYR A 151 -5.94 -8.80 10.26
N ALA A 152 -6.54 -8.23 9.23
CA ALA A 152 -7.37 -8.98 8.30
C ALA A 152 -6.53 -9.67 7.21
N GLY A 153 -5.56 -8.96 6.62
CA GLY A 153 -4.74 -9.47 5.53
C GLY A 153 -3.83 -10.61 5.94
N GLU A 154 -3.02 -10.44 6.99
CA GLU A 154 -2.06 -11.46 7.43
C GLU A 154 -2.66 -12.42 8.46
N ARG A 155 -3.24 -11.89 9.55
CA ARG A 155 -3.68 -12.69 10.71
C ARG A 155 -5.07 -13.28 10.58
N LYS A 156 -5.83 -12.90 9.54
CA LYS A 156 -7.20 -13.36 9.30
C LYS A 156 -8.16 -13.05 10.46
N ILE A 157 -7.86 -12.00 11.21
CA ILE A 157 -8.73 -11.46 12.25
C ILE A 157 -9.81 -10.62 11.58
N PRO A 158 -11.09 -10.91 11.77
CA PRO A 158 -12.17 -10.14 11.19
C PRO A 158 -12.05 -8.66 11.55
N THR A 159 -11.92 -7.79 10.54
CA THR A 159 -11.65 -6.36 10.71
C THR A 159 -12.46 -5.56 9.71
N ILE A 160 -13.12 -4.51 10.15
CA ILE A 160 -13.80 -3.52 9.31
C ILE A 160 -13.24 -2.13 9.57
N GLY A 161 -13.32 -1.27 8.58
CA GLY A 161 -13.04 0.15 8.72
C GLY A 161 -14.32 0.93 9.00
N TYR A 162 -14.27 1.83 9.96
CA TYR A 162 -15.29 2.83 10.23
C TYR A 162 -14.63 4.03 10.93
N GLY A 163 -14.94 5.21 10.51
CA GLY A 163 -14.38 6.42 11.10
C GLY A 163 -15.06 7.68 10.56
N PRO A 164 -14.74 8.83 11.17
CA PRO A 164 -15.28 10.11 10.76
C PRO A 164 -14.57 10.68 9.52
N GLY A 165 -15.24 11.56 8.80
CA GLY A 165 -14.71 12.33 7.69
C GLY A 165 -14.67 11.57 6.36
N GLU A 166 -14.32 12.29 5.32
CA GLU A 166 -14.21 11.77 3.96
C GLU A 166 -12.75 11.55 3.57
N GLU A 167 -12.44 10.43 2.92
CA GLU A 167 -11.09 10.08 2.46
C GLU A 167 -10.44 11.17 1.59
N LYS A 168 -11.24 11.94 0.83
CA LYS A 168 -10.74 13.02 -0.03
C LYS A 168 -10.02 14.15 0.72
N PHE A 169 -10.24 14.27 2.03
CA PHE A 169 -9.58 15.27 2.88
C PHE A 169 -8.31 14.73 3.55
N ALA A 170 -8.03 13.43 3.42
CA ALA A 170 -6.81 12.85 3.95
C ALA A 170 -5.59 13.21 3.10
N HIS A 171 -4.47 13.52 3.75
CA HIS A 171 -3.17 13.81 3.12
C HIS A 171 -3.16 15.05 2.20
N ILE A 172 -4.01 16.03 2.47
CA ILE A 172 -4.02 17.32 1.79
C ILE A 172 -3.46 18.43 2.69
N VAL A 173 -3.12 19.58 2.08
CA VAL A 173 -2.79 20.79 2.86
C VAL A 173 -4.05 21.25 3.58
N ASP A 174 -3.91 21.61 4.86
CA ASP A 174 -5.04 21.98 5.73
C ASP A 174 -6.09 20.86 5.90
N GLU A 175 -5.62 19.60 6.00
CA GLU A 175 -6.46 18.45 6.35
C GLU A 175 -7.31 18.76 7.58
N TYR A 176 -8.60 18.51 7.49
CA TYR A 176 -9.54 18.82 8.57
C TYR A 176 -10.63 17.74 8.67
N ILE A 177 -11.35 17.81 9.76
CA ILE A 177 -12.55 17.03 10.04
C ILE A 177 -13.60 17.92 10.71
N GLU A 178 -14.85 17.74 10.36
CA GLU A 178 -15.96 18.42 11.03
C GLU A 178 -16.16 17.86 12.43
N GLU A 179 -16.41 18.73 13.39
CA GLU A 179 -16.63 18.33 14.79
C GLU A 179 -17.84 17.39 14.93
N GLU A 180 -18.89 17.64 14.16
CA GLU A 180 -20.10 16.81 14.13
C GLU A 180 -19.78 15.37 13.68
N ASP A 181 -18.89 15.19 12.71
CA ASP A 181 -18.47 13.87 12.24
C ASP A 181 -17.79 13.05 13.35
N LEU A 182 -17.04 13.72 14.25
CA LEU A 182 -16.44 13.06 15.41
C LEU A 182 -17.50 12.53 16.39
N TYR A 183 -18.53 13.33 16.65
CA TYR A 183 -19.64 12.91 17.51
C TYR A 183 -20.43 11.76 16.90
N GLN A 184 -20.74 11.83 15.62
CA GLN A 184 -21.44 10.76 14.90
C GLN A 184 -20.61 9.49 14.86
N ALA A 185 -19.31 9.57 14.59
CA ALA A 185 -18.40 8.41 14.59
C ALA A 185 -18.34 7.73 15.96
N LYS A 186 -18.30 8.51 17.06
CA LYS A 186 -18.36 7.96 18.41
C LYS A 186 -19.66 7.16 18.65
N HIS A 187 -20.80 7.68 18.21
CA HIS A 187 -22.10 6.99 18.32
C HIS A 187 -22.12 5.72 17.45
N GLY A 188 -21.66 5.81 16.22
CA GLY A 188 -21.57 4.68 15.30
C GLY A 188 -20.66 3.57 15.83
N LEU A 189 -19.46 3.89 16.34
CA LEU A 189 -18.57 2.91 16.97
C LEU A 189 -19.21 2.20 18.15
N LYS A 190 -19.92 2.95 19.03
CA LYS A 190 -20.65 2.35 20.14
C LYS A 190 -21.71 1.37 19.66
N SER A 191 -22.46 1.73 18.63
CA SER A 191 -23.53 0.90 18.08
C SER A 191 -22.99 -0.35 17.38
N ILE A 192 -21.89 -0.23 16.62
CA ILE A 192 -21.19 -1.37 16.02
C ILE A 192 -20.72 -2.33 17.10
N ILE A 193 -20.03 -1.85 18.14
CA ILE A 193 -19.53 -2.69 19.24
C ILE A 193 -20.68 -3.39 19.95
N SER A 194 -21.77 -2.69 20.26
CA SER A 194 -22.95 -3.29 20.90
C SER A 194 -23.55 -4.40 20.05
N SER A 195 -23.64 -4.21 18.73
CA SER A 195 -24.16 -5.22 17.81
C SER A 195 -23.22 -6.42 17.63
N LEU A 196 -21.91 -6.20 17.71
CA LEU A 196 -20.93 -7.28 17.63
C LEU A 196 -20.93 -8.18 18.88
N LEU A 197 -21.26 -7.64 20.04
CA LEU A 197 -21.29 -8.34 21.33
C LEU A 197 -22.64 -9.02 21.64
N SER A 198 -23.69 -8.68 20.91
CA SER A 198 -24.99 -9.35 20.98
C SER A 198 -25.03 -10.62 20.13
#